data_b87aba2b144bfcf724ac9cd8793f01fb
#
_entry.id   b87aba2b144bfcf724ac9cd8793f01fb
#
_cell.length_a   1.000
_cell.length_b   1.000
_cell.length_c   1.000
_cell.angle_alpha   90.00
_cell.angle_beta   90.00
_cell.angle_gamma   90.00
#
_symmetry.space_group_name_H-M   'P 1'
#
loop_
_entity.id
_entity.type
_entity.pdbx_description
1 polymer ?
#
loop_
_entity_poly.entity_id
_entity_poly.type
_entity_poly.pdbx_seq_one_letter_code
_entity_poly.pdbx_strand_id
1 'polypeptide(L)'
;METKFKIGIDCGGSKIEGILLDSAGNQIERKRTTYKKNYDSFIKTINSLVTHLEEIANSLCTVGIGIPGFSSKETGLVVNANSIWLNNKPFKNDLEKNLKREVKIMNDANCFTLSESTDGAGEEYKAVFGIIIGTGFGGGLSYDKKIIEGVNQVAGDWGHQPLPYPTKEEIDFKIKCKLHTCQRPLCAEQFISGIGFENNFNLKNNT
;
A
#
# COMPACT_ATOMS: atom_id res chain seq x y z
N MET A 1 -17.45 1.53 22.90
CA MET A 1 -17.91 0.16 22.58
C MET A 1 -16.92 -0.42 21.62
N GLU A 2 -16.30 -1.55 21.95
CA GLU A 2 -15.49 -2.29 20.96
C GLU A 2 -16.42 -2.80 19.86
N THR A 3 -16.12 -2.41 18.64
CA THR A 3 -16.88 -2.89 17.47
C THR A 3 -16.55 -4.37 17.26
N LYS A 4 -17.58 -5.21 17.17
CA LYS A 4 -17.44 -6.67 16.97
C LYS A 4 -16.81 -7.03 15.62
N PHE A 5 -16.85 -6.10 14.65
CA PHE A 5 -16.44 -6.35 13.29
C PHE A 5 -15.42 -5.30 12.82
N LYS A 6 -14.54 -5.71 11.92
CA LYS A 6 -13.50 -4.88 11.33
C LYS A 6 -13.58 -4.97 9.81
N ILE A 7 -13.40 -3.83 9.15
CA ILE A 7 -13.28 -3.76 7.69
C ILE A 7 -11.86 -3.36 7.34
N GLY A 8 -11.21 -4.17 6.52
CA GLY A 8 -9.95 -3.85 5.86
C GLY A 8 -10.21 -3.50 4.39
N ILE A 9 -9.63 -2.40 3.92
CA ILE A 9 -9.70 -1.99 2.50
C ILE A 9 -8.29 -1.93 1.93
N ASP A 10 -8.07 -2.66 0.84
CA ASP A 10 -6.84 -2.57 0.03
C ASP A 10 -7.11 -1.75 -1.22
N CYS A 11 -6.38 -0.65 -1.38
CA CYS A 11 -6.55 0.32 -2.45
C CYS A 11 -5.48 0.13 -3.53
N GLY A 12 -5.71 -0.78 -4.46
CA GLY A 12 -4.83 -0.96 -5.62
C GLY A 12 -5.04 0.07 -6.73
N GLY A 13 -4.13 0.09 -7.70
CA GLY A 13 -4.13 1.06 -8.81
C GLY A 13 -5.30 0.93 -9.81
N SER A 14 -6.02 -0.20 -9.82
CA SER A 14 -7.15 -0.46 -10.74
C SER A 14 -8.36 -1.10 -10.05
N LYS A 15 -8.19 -1.63 -8.87
CA LYS A 15 -9.20 -2.35 -8.10
C LYS A 15 -9.08 -1.95 -6.64
N ILE A 16 -10.21 -1.97 -5.94
CA ILE A 16 -10.28 -1.85 -4.48
C ILE A 16 -10.86 -3.16 -3.96
N GLU A 17 -10.26 -3.68 -2.92
CA GLU A 17 -10.72 -4.89 -2.26
C GLU A 17 -11.07 -4.60 -0.82
N GLY A 18 -12.21 -5.07 -0.36
CA GLY A 18 -12.66 -4.97 1.02
C GLY A 18 -12.85 -6.34 1.63
N ILE A 19 -12.46 -6.48 2.88
CA ILE A 19 -12.66 -7.66 3.70
C ILE A 19 -13.42 -7.29 4.97
N LEU A 20 -14.39 -8.11 5.34
CA LEU A 20 -15.09 -8.06 6.61
C LEU A 20 -14.58 -9.17 7.51
N LEU A 21 -14.12 -8.81 8.70
CA LEU A 21 -13.62 -9.73 9.72
C LEU A 21 -14.50 -9.67 10.96
N ASP A 22 -14.68 -10.83 11.63
CA ASP A 22 -15.26 -10.90 12.95
C ASP A 22 -14.26 -10.46 14.05
N SER A 23 -14.68 -10.52 15.31
CA SER A 23 -13.84 -10.18 16.47
C SER A 23 -12.63 -11.10 16.64
N ALA A 24 -12.70 -12.33 16.14
CA ALA A 24 -11.62 -13.32 16.19
C ALA A 24 -10.66 -13.20 15.00
N GLY A 25 -10.97 -12.32 14.01
CA GLY A 25 -10.17 -12.15 12.79
C GLY A 25 -10.57 -13.09 11.65
N ASN A 26 -11.65 -13.88 11.79
CA ASN A 26 -12.12 -14.73 10.71
C ASN A 26 -12.77 -13.92 9.61
N GLN A 27 -12.48 -14.27 8.36
CA GLN A 27 -13.11 -13.66 7.20
C GLN A 27 -14.57 -14.07 7.09
N ILE A 28 -15.46 -13.06 7.03
CA ILE A 28 -16.90 -13.23 6.80
C ILE A 28 -17.22 -13.00 5.33
N GLU A 29 -16.69 -11.92 4.75
CA GLU A 29 -16.94 -11.52 3.37
C GLU A 29 -15.69 -10.90 2.78
N ARG A 30 -15.50 -11.08 1.46
CA ARG A 30 -14.44 -10.44 0.69
C ARG A 30 -14.98 -10.01 -0.65
N LYS A 31 -14.86 -8.74 -0.98
CA LYS A 31 -15.38 -8.17 -2.20
C LYS A 31 -14.35 -7.30 -2.89
N ARG A 32 -14.15 -7.57 -4.17
CA ARG A 32 -13.28 -6.77 -5.04
C ARG A 32 -14.13 -6.03 -6.07
N THR A 33 -13.81 -4.76 -6.29
CA THR A 33 -14.52 -3.91 -7.24
C THR A 33 -13.55 -3.05 -8.04
N THR A 34 -13.97 -2.63 -9.23
CA THR A 34 -13.22 -1.69 -10.06
C THR A 34 -13.75 -0.28 -9.86
N TYR A 35 -12.95 0.72 -10.22
CA TYR A 35 -13.30 2.13 -10.15
C TYR A 35 -12.73 2.89 -11.34
N LYS A 36 -13.30 4.07 -11.66
CA LYS A 36 -12.68 4.98 -12.62
C LYS A 36 -11.48 5.65 -11.97
N LYS A 37 -10.36 5.74 -12.70
CA LYS A 37 -9.08 6.28 -12.20
C LYS A 37 -9.15 7.80 -11.96
N ASN A 38 -10.01 8.22 -11.05
CA ASN A 38 -10.14 9.59 -10.54
C ASN A 38 -10.55 9.57 -9.08
N TYR A 39 -10.29 10.67 -8.39
CA TYR A 39 -10.47 10.80 -6.95
C TYR A 39 -11.92 10.59 -6.48
N ASP A 40 -12.88 11.20 -7.16
CA ASP A 40 -14.29 11.13 -6.76
C ASP A 40 -14.86 9.72 -6.88
N SER A 41 -14.53 9.02 -7.98
CA SER A 41 -14.92 7.63 -8.17
C SER A 41 -14.28 6.73 -7.11
N PHE A 42 -13.02 7.01 -6.75
CA PHE A 42 -12.29 6.26 -5.75
C PHE A 42 -12.94 6.37 -4.37
N ILE A 43 -13.22 7.60 -3.90
CA ILE A 43 -13.92 7.85 -2.64
C ILE A 43 -15.31 7.20 -2.63
N LYS A 44 -16.11 7.38 -3.70
CA LYS A 44 -17.44 6.78 -3.82
C LYS A 44 -17.39 5.25 -3.74
N THR A 45 -16.40 4.64 -4.40
CA THR A 45 -16.26 3.18 -4.41
C THR A 45 -15.92 2.65 -3.03
N ILE A 46 -15.01 3.29 -2.29
CA ILE A 46 -14.68 2.91 -0.92
C ILE A 46 -15.92 3.04 -0.02
N ASN A 47 -16.63 4.17 -0.08
CA ASN A 47 -17.84 4.37 0.73
C ASN A 47 -18.88 3.28 0.45
N SER A 48 -19.16 2.99 -0.85
CA SER A 48 -20.11 1.94 -1.23
C SER A 48 -19.68 0.55 -0.74
N LEU A 49 -18.38 0.27 -0.78
CA LEU A 49 -17.83 -1.01 -0.32
C LEU A 49 -17.95 -1.15 1.20
N VAL A 50 -17.62 -0.10 1.95
CA VAL A 50 -17.80 -0.06 3.42
C VAL A 50 -19.26 -0.25 3.79
N THR A 51 -20.19 0.52 3.16
CA THR A 51 -21.62 0.38 3.41
C THR A 51 -22.11 -1.06 3.17
N HIS A 52 -21.72 -1.65 2.04
CA HIS A 52 -22.09 -3.02 1.71
C HIS A 52 -21.60 -4.05 2.76
N LEU A 53 -20.36 -3.90 3.23
CA LEU A 53 -19.81 -4.81 4.24
C LEU A 53 -20.47 -4.61 5.62
N GLU A 54 -20.88 -3.40 5.95
CA GLU A 54 -21.63 -3.10 7.18
C GLU A 54 -23.07 -3.61 7.13
N GLU A 55 -23.71 -3.62 5.97
CA GLU A 55 -25.01 -4.27 5.78
C GLU A 55 -24.92 -5.76 6.09
N ILE A 56 -23.86 -6.46 5.67
CA ILE A 56 -23.61 -7.86 5.99
C ILE A 56 -23.33 -8.04 7.49
N ALA A 57 -22.54 -7.16 8.09
CA ALA A 57 -22.25 -7.18 9.52
C ALA A 57 -23.47 -6.82 10.39
N ASN A 58 -24.49 -6.20 9.83
CA ASN A 58 -25.60 -5.55 10.51
C ASN A 58 -25.12 -4.67 11.67
N SER A 59 -24.01 -3.98 11.50
CA SER A 59 -23.34 -3.17 12.53
C SER A 59 -22.36 -2.19 11.89
N LEU A 60 -22.11 -1.07 12.59
CA LEU A 60 -20.96 -0.24 12.28
C LEU A 60 -19.65 -0.98 12.60
N CYS A 61 -18.68 -0.87 11.71
CA CYS A 61 -17.38 -1.53 11.82
C CYS A 61 -16.25 -0.51 11.99
N THR A 62 -15.14 -0.91 12.61
CA THR A 62 -13.89 -0.15 12.46
C THR A 62 -13.35 -0.31 11.05
N VAL A 63 -12.78 0.76 10.47
CA VAL A 63 -12.28 0.75 9.09
C VAL A 63 -10.80 1.07 9.07
N GLY A 64 -10.02 0.15 8.49
CA GLY A 64 -8.60 0.32 8.16
C GLY A 64 -8.40 0.28 6.65
N ILE A 65 -7.54 1.14 6.12
CA ILE A 65 -7.35 1.31 4.68
C ILE A 65 -5.86 1.32 4.35
N GLY A 66 -5.43 0.39 3.51
CA GLY A 66 -4.13 0.37 2.87
C GLY A 66 -4.13 1.18 1.59
N ILE A 67 -3.19 2.09 1.41
CA ILE A 67 -3.04 2.91 0.21
C ILE A 67 -1.62 2.81 -0.35
N PRO A 68 -1.43 2.91 -1.68
CA PRO A 68 -0.12 3.15 -2.26
C PRO A 68 0.32 4.58 -1.90
N GLY A 69 1.49 4.73 -1.27
CA GLY A 69 1.94 6.01 -0.71
C GLY A 69 1.57 6.17 0.77
N PHE A 70 1.55 7.39 1.27
CA PHE A 70 1.25 7.68 2.68
C PHE A 70 0.63 9.06 2.87
N SER A 71 0.00 9.30 4.04
CA SER A 71 -0.50 10.62 4.41
C SER A 71 0.56 11.39 5.18
N SER A 72 0.97 12.54 4.66
CA SER A 72 1.94 13.42 5.34
C SER A 72 1.43 13.81 6.74
N LYS A 73 2.26 13.65 7.75
CA LYS A 73 1.93 14.04 9.14
C LYS A 73 1.81 15.57 9.28
N GLU A 74 2.48 16.32 8.43
CA GLU A 74 2.49 17.77 8.45
C GLU A 74 1.24 18.37 7.79
N THR A 75 0.86 17.86 6.62
CA THR A 75 -0.22 18.45 5.81
C THR A 75 -1.51 17.65 5.83
N GLY A 76 -1.47 16.37 6.22
CA GLY A 76 -2.59 15.43 6.11
C GLY A 76 -2.91 15.00 4.67
N LEU A 77 -2.13 15.46 3.69
CA LEU A 77 -2.34 15.13 2.28
C LEU A 77 -1.61 13.85 1.89
N VAL A 78 -2.17 13.11 0.95
CA VAL A 78 -1.49 11.93 0.39
C VAL A 78 -0.31 12.35 -0.47
N VAL A 79 0.82 11.65 -0.30
CA VAL A 79 2.06 11.85 -1.05
C VAL A 79 2.64 10.50 -1.49
N ASN A 80 3.46 10.54 -2.55
CA ASN A 80 4.15 9.39 -3.14
C ASN A 80 3.24 8.22 -3.55
N ALA A 81 1.97 8.50 -3.83
CA ALA A 81 1.06 7.47 -4.34
C ALA A 81 1.33 7.23 -5.84
N ASN A 82 1.51 5.95 -6.21
CA ASN A 82 1.54 5.52 -7.62
C ASN A 82 0.21 5.81 -8.33
N SER A 83 -0.88 5.82 -7.58
CA SER A 83 -2.19 6.33 -8.01
C SER A 83 -2.19 7.86 -7.96
N ILE A 84 -1.69 8.49 -9.02
CA ILE A 84 -1.37 9.94 -9.08
C ILE A 84 -2.55 10.85 -8.71
N TRP A 85 -3.80 10.41 -8.93
CA TRP A 85 -5.01 11.16 -8.56
C TRP A 85 -5.24 11.26 -7.05
N LEU A 86 -4.51 10.48 -6.24
CA LEU A 86 -4.53 10.57 -4.78
C LEU A 86 -3.58 11.64 -4.24
N ASN A 87 -2.49 11.94 -4.95
CA ASN A 87 -1.50 12.87 -4.46
C ASN A 87 -2.09 14.27 -4.24
N ASN A 88 -1.68 14.90 -3.15
CA ASN A 88 -2.14 16.20 -2.69
C ASN A 88 -3.65 16.26 -2.36
N LYS A 89 -4.28 15.11 -2.04
CA LYS A 89 -5.68 15.03 -1.61
C LYS A 89 -5.80 14.78 -0.12
N PRO A 90 -6.77 15.39 0.58
CA PRO A 90 -7.02 15.18 2.00
C PRO A 90 -7.85 13.89 2.21
N PHE A 91 -7.33 12.78 1.73
CA PHE A 91 -8.03 11.51 1.59
C PHE A 91 -8.64 11.00 2.90
N LYS A 92 -7.89 11.07 4.00
CA LYS A 92 -8.39 10.69 5.32
C LYS A 92 -9.60 11.54 5.71
N ASN A 93 -9.45 12.85 5.64
CA ASN A 93 -10.49 13.80 6.04
C ASN A 93 -11.77 13.63 5.21
N ASP A 94 -11.64 13.39 3.89
CA ASP A 94 -12.80 13.21 3.02
C ASP A 94 -13.53 11.90 3.31
N LEU A 95 -12.81 10.82 3.60
CA LEU A 95 -13.43 9.56 4.02
C LEU A 95 -14.11 9.68 5.38
N GLU A 96 -13.47 10.31 6.37
CA GLU A 96 -14.03 10.51 7.70
C GLU A 96 -15.31 11.35 7.66
N LYS A 97 -15.35 12.39 6.82
CA LYS A 97 -16.56 13.18 6.58
C LYS A 97 -17.69 12.34 5.98
N ASN A 98 -17.38 11.50 4.98
CA ASN A 98 -18.37 10.67 4.32
C ASN A 98 -18.89 9.55 5.22
N LEU A 99 -18.00 8.86 5.94
CA LEU A 99 -18.33 7.76 6.82
C LEU A 99 -18.79 8.23 8.21
N LYS A 100 -18.65 9.54 8.52
CA LYS A 100 -18.98 10.19 9.81
C LYS A 100 -18.32 9.52 11.03
N ARG A 101 -17.08 9.04 10.84
CA ARG A 101 -16.27 8.40 11.89
C ARG A 101 -14.79 8.39 11.51
N GLU A 102 -13.96 8.06 12.51
CA GLU A 102 -12.53 7.87 12.30
C GLU A 102 -12.25 6.69 11.35
N VAL A 103 -11.27 6.86 10.46
CA VAL A 103 -10.66 5.79 9.67
C VAL A 103 -9.15 5.74 9.92
N LYS A 104 -8.59 4.54 9.91
CA LYS A 104 -7.13 4.36 9.97
C LYS A 104 -6.60 4.15 8.56
N ILE A 105 -5.57 4.91 8.20
CA ILE A 105 -4.91 4.80 6.89
C ILE A 105 -3.44 4.50 7.10
N MET A 106 -2.93 3.56 6.32
CA MET A 106 -1.52 3.15 6.33
C MET A 106 -1.07 2.83 4.90
N ASN A 107 0.23 2.90 4.66
CA ASN A 107 0.81 2.39 3.42
C ASN A 107 0.54 0.89 3.27
N ASP A 108 0.30 0.42 2.04
CA ASP A 108 -0.05 -0.97 1.72
C ASP A 108 1.04 -1.98 2.13
N ALA A 109 2.32 -1.67 1.88
CA ALA A 109 3.43 -2.53 2.30
C ALA A 109 3.57 -2.58 3.83
N ASN A 110 3.28 -1.48 4.53
CA ASN A 110 3.23 -1.47 5.98
C ASN A 110 2.05 -2.29 6.52
N CYS A 111 0.89 -2.23 5.87
CA CYS A 111 -0.25 -3.10 6.22
C CYS A 111 0.11 -4.58 6.09
N PHE A 112 0.73 -4.97 4.97
CA PHE A 112 1.23 -6.32 4.74
C PHE A 112 2.22 -6.73 5.84
N THR A 113 3.24 -5.92 6.11
CA THR A 113 4.26 -6.22 7.13
C THR A 113 3.65 -6.34 8.52
N LEU A 114 2.67 -5.49 8.85
CA LEU A 114 1.97 -5.56 10.13
C LEU A 114 1.19 -6.87 10.28
N SER A 115 0.48 -7.29 9.23
CA SER A 115 -0.23 -8.56 9.22
C SER A 115 0.72 -9.73 9.41
N GLU A 116 1.79 -9.82 8.61
CA GLU A 116 2.79 -10.89 8.71
C GLU A 116 3.47 -10.95 10.08
N SER A 117 3.70 -9.81 10.71
CA SER A 117 4.30 -9.76 12.05
C SER A 117 3.32 -10.05 13.18
N THR A 118 2.01 -9.95 12.94
CA THR A 118 0.97 -10.11 13.97
C THR A 118 0.46 -11.54 14.06
N ASP A 119 0.09 -12.10 12.92
CA ASP A 119 -0.57 -13.41 12.78
C ASP A 119 -0.15 -14.18 11.53
N GLY A 120 0.94 -13.76 10.86
CA GLY A 120 1.50 -14.39 9.67
C GLY A 120 2.86 -15.04 9.92
N ALA A 121 3.67 -15.13 8.86
CA ALA A 121 4.96 -15.83 8.86
C ALA A 121 6.00 -15.21 9.82
N GLY A 122 5.81 -13.95 10.21
CA GLY A 122 6.69 -13.22 11.13
C GLY A 122 6.23 -13.21 12.60
N GLU A 123 5.16 -13.91 12.96
CA GLU A 123 4.51 -13.80 14.28
C GLU A 123 5.43 -14.03 15.46
N GLU A 124 6.36 -14.99 15.34
CA GLU A 124 7.29 -15.38 16.40
C GLU A 124 8.53 -14.47 16.50
N TYR A 125 8.72 -13.54 15.55
CA TYR A 125 9.90 -12.69 15.48
C TYR A 125 9.62 -11.27 15.97
N LYS A 126 10.56 -10.71 16.73
CA LYS A 126 10.47 -9.33 17.20
C LYS A 126 10.65 -8.31 16.08
N ALA A 127 11.52 -8.59 15.12
CA ALA A 127 11.80 -7.73 13.99
C ALA A 127 11.40 -8.45 12.69
N VAL A 128 10.56 -7.83 11.89
CA VAL A 128 10.07 -8.36 10.62
C VAL A 128 10.23 -7.31 9.53
N PHE A 129 10.88 -7.70 8.44
CA PHE A 129 10.96 -6.90 7.23
C PHE A 129 10.09 -7.56 6.16
N GLY A 130 8.95 -6.93 5.87
CA GLY A 130 8.03 -7.37 4.83
C GLY A 130 8.46 -6.82 3.47
N ILE A 131 8.51 -7.68 2.46
CA ILE A 131 8.90 -7.32 1.08
C ILE A 131 7.72 -7.60 0.15
N ILE A 132 7.34 -6.59 -0.63
CA ILE A 132 6.36 -6.72 -1.70
C ILE A 132 7.05 -6.55 -3.04
N ILE A 133 7.00 -7.61 -3.87
CA ILE A 133 7.50 -7.59 -5.25
C ILE A 133 6.30 -7.79 -6.18
N GLY A 134 5.93 -6.72 -6.87
CA GLY A 134 4.80 -6.69 -7.79
C GLY A 134 5.10 -5.80 -8.99
N THR A 135 4.16 -4.95 -9.39
CA THR A 135 4.38 -3.91 -10.41
C THR A 135 5.54 -2.98 -10.02
N GLY A 136 5.62 -2.62 -8.73
CA GLY A 136 6.74 -1.94 -8.09
C GLY A 136 7.44 -2.87 -7.09
N PHE A 137 8.35 -2.30 -6.31
CA PHE A 137 9.04 -2.95 -5.21
C PHE A 137 8.94 -2.07 -3.97
N GLY A 138 8.38 -2.61 -2.92
CA GLY A 138 8.19 -1.91 -1.65
C GLY A 138 8.46 -2.82 -0.46
N GLY A 139 8.43 -2.23 0.73
CA GLY A 139 8.56 -2.97 1.97
C GLY A 139 8.12 -2.19 3.18
N GLY A 140 7.96 -2.90 4.28
CA GLY A 140 7.66 -2.36 5.59
C GLY A 140 8.58 -2.97 6.64
N LEU A 141 8.78 -2.26 7.72
CA LEU A 141 9.57 -2.72 8.85
C LEU A 141 8.72 -2.69 10.11
N SER A 142 8.66 -3.80 10.83
CA SER A 142 8.01 -3.86 12.13
C SER A 142 8.99 -4.31 13.23
N TYR A 143 8.76 -3.81 14.43
CA TYR A 143 9.44 -4.25 15.64
C TYR A 143 8.42 -4.37 16.78
N ASP A 144 8.43 -5.51 17.49
CA ASP A 144 7.44 -5.85 18.52
C ASP A 144 5.99 -5.63 18.02
N LYS A 145 5.68 -6.13 16.80
CA LYS A 145 4.35 -6.02 16.15
C LYS A 145 3.87 -4.57 15.94
N LYS A 146 4.81 -3.63 15.82
CA LYS A 146 4.54 -2.21 15.53
C LYS A 146 5.32 -1.77 14.32
N ILE A 147 4.66 -1.09 13.40
CA ILE A 147 5.33 -0.55 12.21
C ILE A 147 6.29 0.57 12.60
N ILE A 148 7.50 0.50 12.06
CA ILE A 148 8.49 1.57 12.12
C ILE A 148 8.30 2.42 10.86
N GLU A 149 7.60 3.53 11.00
CA GLU A 149 7.36 4.45 9.88
C GLU A 149 8.58 5.32 9.56
N GLY A 150 9.43 5.60 10.55
CA GLY A 150 10.50 6.59 10.44
C GLY A 150 9.95 8.02 10.42
N VAL A 151 10.87 8.97 10.36
CA VAL A 151 10.51 10.42 10.36
C VAL A 151 9.74 10.79 9.10
N ASN A 152 10.14 10.26 7.95
CA ASN A 152 9.55 10.55 6.64
C ASN A 152 8.50 9.51 6.21
N GLN A 153 8.09 8.61 7.09
CA GLN A 153 7.10 7.54 6.84
C GLN A 153 7.49 6.53 5.73
N VAL A 154 8.78 6.40 5.45
CA VAL A 154 9.33 5.52 4.40
C VAL A 154 10.43 4.58 4.91
N ALA A 155 10.44 4.25 6.21
CA ALA A 155 11.55 3.49 6.81
C ALA A 155 11.74 2.10 6.19
N GLY A 156 10.66 1.45 5.72
CA GLY A 156 10.71 0.14 5.06
C GLY A 156 10.71 0.20 3.53
N ASP A 157 10.70 1.39 2.92
CA ASP A 157 10.66 1.55 1.47
C ASP A 157 12.06 1.44 0.86
N TRP A 158 12.40 0.25 0.43
CA TRP A 158 13.71 -0.09 -0.15
C TRP A 158 13.76 -0.03 -1.67
N GLY A 159 12.63 0.07 -2.34
CA GLY A 159 12.54 0.03 -3.79
C GLY A 159 13.36 1.10 -4.49
N HIS A 160 13.46 2.27 -3.88
CA HIS A 160 14.14 3.42 -4.46
C HIS A 160 15.57 3.63 -3.97
N GLN A 161 16.20 2.61 -3.40
CA GLN A 161 17.63 2.64 -3.11
C GLN A 161 18.48 2.40 -4.37
N PRO A 162 19.73 2.85 -4.38
CA PRO A 162 20.65 2.47 -5.45
C PRO A 162 20.84 0.94 -5.51
N LEU A 163 20.90 0.37 -6.69
CA LEU A 163 21.23 -1.04 -6.88
C LEU A 163 22.61 -1.32 -6.26
N PRO A 164 22.74 -2.24 -5.28
CA PRO A 164 24.03 -2.55 -4.70
C PRO A 164 24.87 -3.36 -5.68
N TYR A 165 26.15 -2.98 -5.82
CA TYR A 165 27.14 -3.70 -6.64
C TYR A 165 26.68 -3.98 -8.09
N PRO A 166 26.22 -2.95 -8.86
CA PRO A 166 25.73 -3.17 -10.20
C PRO A 166 26.85 -3.71 -11.10
N THR A 167 26.52 -4.64 -11.98
CA THR A 167 27.40 -5.12 -13.03
C THR A 167 27.63 -4.06 -14.08
N LYS A 168 28.68 -4.23 -14.90
CA LYS A 168 28.93 -3.32 -16.05
C LYS A 168 27.73 -3.29 -17.01
N GLU A 169 27.12 -4.44 -17.29
CA GLU A 169 25.93 -4.55 -18.14
C GLU A 169 24.76 -3.71 -17.60
N GLU A 170 24.47 -3.80 -16.29
CA GLU A 170 23.41 -3.03 -15.64
C GLU A 170 23.68 -1.52 -15.68
N ILE A 171 24.94 -1.11 -15.54
CA ILE A 171 25.35 0.29 -15.66
C ILE A 171 25.13 0.79 -17.09
N ASP A 172 25.48 -0.03 -18.08
CA ASP A 172 25.39 0.31 -19.51
C ASP A 172 23.94 0.41 -20.00
N PHE A 173 22.97 -0.23 -19.35
CA PHE A 173 21.54 -0.09 -19.65
C PHE A 173 21.00 1.33 -19.45
N LYS A 174 21.66 2.15 -18.63
CA LYS A 174 21.26 3.55 -18.35
C LYS A 174 19.79 3.72 -17.93
N ILE A 175 19.23 2.70 -17.29
CA ILE A 175 17.84 2.70 -16.83
C ILE A 175 17.67 3.73 -15.72
N LYS A 176 16.67 4.59 -15.87
CA LYS A 176 16.28 5.56 -14.83
C LYS A 176 14.95 5.18 -14.23
N CYS A 177 14.79 5.42 -12.93
CA CYS A 177 13.53 5.24 -12.25
C CYS A 177 12.41 6.08 -12.90
N LYS A 178 11.30 5.45 -13.23
CA LYS A 178 10.14 6.12 -13.83
C LYS A 178 9.30 6.89 -12.80
N LEU A 179 9.51 6.66 -11.50
CA LEU A 179 8.82 7.43 -10.48
C LEU A 179 9.31 8.87 -10.51
N HIS A 180 8.38 9.80 -10.71
CA HIS A 180 8.67 11.23 -10.88
C HIS A 180 9.53 11.82 -9.75
N THR A 181 9.33 11.35 -8.53
CA THR A 181 10.05 11.83 -7.34
C THR A 181 11.44 11.21 -7.17
N CYS A 182 11.71 10.05 -7.77
CA CYS A 182 12.98 9.35 -7.63
C CYS A 182 14.00 9.74 -8.71
N GLN A 183 13.69 9.50 -9.98
CA GLN A 183 14.52 9.74 -11.18
C GLN A 183 15.97 9.25 -11.07
N ARG A 184 16.30 8.41 -10.10
CA ARG A 184 17.68 7.92 -9.88
C ARG A 184 18.09 6.96 -10.97
N PRO A 185 19.33 7.04 -11.45
CA PRO A 185 19.93 5.95 -12.22
C PRO A 185 20.14 4.74 -11.30
N LEU A 186 20.07 3.54 -11.85
CA LEU A 186 20.28 2.28 -11.13
C LEU A 186 19.43 2.16 -9.86
N CYS A 187 18.19 2.63 -9.92
CA CYS A 187 17.23 2.43 -8.84
C CYS A 187 16.86 0.94 -8.74
N ALA A 188 16.96 0.34 -7.57
CA ALA A 188 16.73 -1.09 -7.35
C ALA A 188 15.37 -1.57 -7.91
N GLU A 189 14.31 -0.77 -7.77
CA GLU A 189 12.99 -1.09 -8.31
C GLU A 189 13.02 -1.38 -9.81
N GLN A 190 13.90 -0.71 -10.58
CA GLN A 190 14.01 -0.90 -12.02
C GLN A 190 14.64 -2.24 -12.42
N PHE A 191 15.13 -3.00 -11.45
CA PHE A 191 15.75 -4.31 -11.68
C PHE A 191 14.93 -5.45 -11.05
N ILE A 192 14.34 -5.23 -9.89
CA ILE A 192 13.72 -6.29 -9.08
C ILE A 192 12.19 -6.26 -9.07
N SER A 193 11.55 -5.19 -9.53
CA SER A 193 10.08 -5.18 -9.74
C SER A 193 9.69 -5.95 -10.99
N GLY A 194 8.41 -6.35 -11.11
CA GLY A 194 7.90 -7.03 -12.30
C GLY A 194 8.12 -6.23 -13.58
N ILE A 195 7.82 -4.91 -13.57
CA ILE A 195 8.09 -4.02 -14.70
C ILE A 195 9.60 -3.88 -14.94
N GLY A 196 10.39 -3.80 -13.89
CA GLY A 196 11.84 -3.73 -13.98
C GLY A 196 12.42 -4.96 -14.64
N PHE A 197 11.99 -6.15 -14.21
CA PHE A 197 12.40 -7.42 -14.77
C PHE A 197 12.05 -7.53 -16.27
N GLU A 198 10.83 -7.19 -16.66
CA GLU A 198 10.39 -7.19 -18.07
C GLU A 198 11.22 -6.25 -18.92
N ASN A 199 11.44 -5.02 -18.46
CA ASN A 199 12.26 -4.04 -19.19
C ASN A 199 13.71 -4.52 -19.38
N ASN A 200 14.33 -5.08 -18.34
CA ASN A 200 15.71 -5.60 -18.43
C ASN A 200 15.80 -6.80 -19.35
N PHE A 201 14.80 -7.70 -19.30
CA PHE A 201 14.74 -8.84 -20.23
C PHE A 201 14.67 -8.37 -21.70
N ASN A 202 13.80 -7.40 -21.99
CA ASN A 202 13.64 -6.84 -23.34
C ASN A 202 14.92 -6.14 -23.81
N LEU A 203 15.57 -5.36 -22.94
CA LEU A 203 16.85 -4.71 -23.26
C LEU A 203 17.96 -5.72 -23.59
N LYS A 204 18.03 -6.81 -22.81
CA LYS A 204 19.03 -7.86 -22.99
C LYS A 204 18.83 -8.66 -24.28
N ASN A 205 17.59 -8.83 -24.72
CA ASN A 205 17.24 -9.64 -25.89
C ASN A 205 16.89 -8.81 -27.13
N ASN A 206 17.03 -7.48 -27.08
CA ASN A 206 16.68 -6.56 -28.16
C ASN A 206 15.23 -6.73 -28.69
N THR A 207 14.29 -7.00 -27.77
CA THR A 207 12.85 -7.20 -28.05
C THR A 207 11.99 -6.07 -27.50
#